data_82f268ffa77440aaae8c2cf9601490db
#
_entry.id   82f268ffa77440aaae8c2cf9601490db
#
_cell.length_a   1.000
_cell.length_b   1.000
_cell.length_c   1.000
_cell.angle_alpha   90.00
_cell.angle_beta   90.00
_cell.angle_gamma   90.00
#
_symmetry.space_group_name_H-M   'P 1'
#
loop_
_entity.id
_entity.type
_entity.pdbx_description
1 polymer ?
#
loop_
_entity_poly.entity_id
_entity_poly.type
_entity_poly.pdbx_seq_one_letter_code
_entity_poly.pdbx_strand_id
1 'polypeptide(L)'
;PFMIAQQVVDVLASNEMFSKVEMVRPGFINLDLNPDFLGKLLNELEQDPDCGVEKAEHPLSIVVDYGGPNVAKPLHVGHLRPAIIGEAVKRIARFMGHNVIGDPHLGDWGLQIGLIIVELKRRQPDLPYFDANITDGYPEEPPFTITDLEEIYPFASKVSKEDAAYKEEARQATYELQQGRPGYRALWKHILNVSVNDLKENYKKLDVDFDIWMGESDCQDLIAPMVEQMKADGHAYISDGALVVDVQEESDTREVPPCMVLKSDGAAQYETTDLATIVQRKADFDPDRIIYVVDKRQELHFVRVFRCAYKTGLIDKNKCSLEFVGFGTMNGKDGKPFKTRDGGVMRLEYLLGSVSDAIYQKVESNGGNLTEAEMRDIADKVGLAAIKYGDLSNQPYKDYIFDIDRFTAFEGN
;
A
#
# COMPACT_ATOMS: atom_id res chain seq x y z
N PRO A 1 14.30 -29.55 31.12
CA PRO A 1 13.20 -28.56 31.19
C PRO A 1 12.66 -28.40 32.61
N PHE A 2 12.38 -29.52 33.33
CA PHE A 2 11.74 -29.53 34.67
C PHE A 2 12.50 -28.71 35.72
N MET A 3 13.82 -28.88 35.84
CA MET A 3 14.63 -28.15 36.83
C MET A 3 14.70 -26.63 36.50
N ILE A 4 14.68 -26.27 35.22
CA ILE A 4 14.66 -24.87 34.81
C ILE A 4 13.30 -24.26 35.15
N ALA A 5 12.19 -24.96 34.84
CA ALA A 5 10.84 -24.51 35.16
C ALA A 5 10.66 -24.34 36.67
N GLN A 6 11.21 -25.24 37.51
CA GLN A 6 11.13 -25.11 38.97
C GLN A 6 11.82 -23.82 39.47
N GLN A 7 12.99 -23.49 38.96
CA GLN A 7 13.70 -22.26 39.33
C GLN A 7 12.86 -21.00 39.00
N VAL A 8 12.18 -21.00 37.86
CA VAL A 8 11.26 -19.91 37.49
C VAL A 8 10.04 -19.86 38.42
N VAL A 9 9.44 -20.99 38.72
CA VAL A 9 8.30 -21.10 39.70
C VAL A 9 8.73 -20.55 41.04
N ASP A 10 9.89 -20.93 41.57
CA ASP A 10 10.39 -20.47 42.86
C ASP A 10 10.55 -18.96 42.95
N VAL A 11 10.93 -18.29 41.82
CA VAL A 11 11.01 -16.84 41.72
C VAL A 11 9.63 -16.18 41.62
N LEU A 12 8.71 -16.76 40.84
CA LEU A 12 7.39 -16.20 40.60
C LEU A 12 6.39 -16.43 41.72
N ALA A 13 6.58 -17.47 42.54
CA ALA A 13 5.65 -17.84 43.60
C ALA A 13 5.43 -16.75 44.68
N SER A 14 6.38 -15.81 44.80
CA SER A 14 6.26 -14.70 45.75
C SER A 14 5.78 -13.39 45.07
N ASN A 15 5.49 -13.40 43.77
CA ASN A 15 5.01 -12.26 43.05
C ASN A 15 3.51 -12.09 43.22
N GLU A 16 3.09 -10.95 43.78
CA GLU A 16 1.66 -10.63 44.04
C GLU A 16 0.79 -10.49 42.78
N MET A 17 1.40 -10.47 41.59
CA MET A 17 0.68 -10.51 40.32
C MET A 17 -0.08 -11.81 40.11
N PHE A 18 0.42 -12.91 40.72
CA PHE A 18 -0.13 -14.24 40.52
C PHE A 18 -0.86 -14.77 41.76
N SER A 19 -2.05 -15.27 41.59
CA SER A 19 -2.77 -16.03 42.62
C SER A 19 -2.33 -17.50 42.69
N LYS A 20 -1.79 -18.04 41.58
CA LYS A 20 -1.27 -19.38 41.49
C LYS A 20 -0.11 -19.43 40.48
N VAL A 21 0.96 -20.13 40.88
CA VAL A 21 2.08 -20.46 39.99
C VAL A 21 2.33 -21.95 40.13
N GLU A 22 2.08 -22.75 39.10
CA GLU A 22 2.14 -24.20 39.13
C GLU A 22 2.97 -24.75 37.99
N MET A 23 3.89 -25.66 38.32
CA MET A 23 4.64 -26.39 37.31
C MET A 23 3.91 -27.68 36.92
N VAL A 24 3.76 -27.90 35.62
CA VAL A 24 3.16 -29.10 35.03
C VAL A 24 4.16 -29.79 34.11
N ARG A 25 4.25 -31.12 34.20
CA ARG A 25 5.17 -31.89 33.32
C ARG A 25 4.81 -31.73 31.83
N PRO A 26 5.80 -31.66 30.95
CA PRO A 26 7.25 -31.91 31.17
C PRO A 26 8.06 -30.66 31.55
N GLY A 27 7.46 -29.52 31.83
CA GLY A 27 8.13 -28.26 32.21
C GLY A 27 7.33 -27.02 31.80
N PHE A 28 6.00 -27.17 31.69
CA PHE A 28 5.09 -26.04 31.58
C PHE A 28 4.90 -25.33 32.89
N ILE A 29 4.69 -24.03 32.87
CA ILE A 29 4.36 -23.20 34.03
C ILE A 29 2.97 -22.60 33.76
N ASN A 30 2.01 -22.96 34.59
CA ASN A 30 0.67 -22.37 34.58
C ASN A 30 0.62 -21.22 35.58
N LEU A 31 0.12 -20.08 35.11
CA LEU A 31 0.01 -18.86 35.91
C LEU A 31 -1.43 -18.40 35.94
N ASP A 32 -1.98 -18.22 37.14
CA ASP A 32 -3.27 -17.58 37.33
C ASP A 32 -3.03 -16.17 37.85
N LEU A 33 -3.61 -15.17 37.20
CA LEU A 33 -3.48 -13.76 37.64
C LEU A 33 -4.29 -13.55 38.91
N ASN A 34 -3.75 -12.72 39.82
CA ASN A 34 -4.45 -12.26 40.99
C ASN A 34 -5.56 -11.26 40.58
N PRO A 35 -6.85 -11.52 40.87
CA PRO A 35 -7.95 -10.63 40.52
C PRO A 35 -7.80 -9.22 41.07
N ASP A 36 -7.27 -9.07 42.28
CA ASP A 36 -7.07 -7.74 42.90
C ASP A 36 -5.97 -6.96 42.20
N PHE A 37 -4.90 -7.64 41.78
CA PHE A 37 -3.85 -7.04 40.97
C PHE A 37 -4.40 -6.59 39.59
N LEU A 38 -5.16 -7.49 38.93
CA LEU A 38 -5.79 -7.18 37.65
C LEU A 38 -6.76 -5.99 37.75
N GLY A 39 -7.56 -5.92 38.82
CA GLY A 39 -8.48 -4.82 39.09
C GLY A 39 -7.75 -3.48 39.29
N LYS A 40 -6.62 -3.46 40.00
CA LYS A 40 -5.78 -2.27 40.13
C LYS A 40 -5.19 -1.83 38.77
N LEU A 41 -4.62 -2.79 38.05
CA LEU A 41 -4.06 -2.52 36.72
C LEU A 41 -5.10 -1.94 35.75
N LEU A 42 -6.30 -2.51 35.71
CA LEU A 42 -7.37 -2.01 34.85
C LEU A 42 -7.80 -0.58 35.24
N ASN A 43 -7.87 -0.25 36.52
CA ASN A 43 -8.16 1.10 36.95
C ASN A 43 -7.04 2.09 36.58
N GLU A 44 -5.78 1.67 36.64
CA GLU A 44 -4.65 2.50 36.19
C GLU A 44 -4.71 2.72 34.68
N LEU A 45 -4.97 1.67 33.88
CA LEU A 45 -5.12 1.76 32.44
C LEU A 45 -6.31 2.62 31.99
N GLU A 46 -7.43 2.58 32.74
CA GLU A 46 -8.60 3.42 32.45
C GLU A 46 -8.31 4.92 32.62
N GLN A 47 -7.41 5.27 33.53
CA GLN A 47 -7.03 6.66 33.79
C GLN A 47 -5.88 7.13 32.89
N ASP A 48 -5.17 6.23 32.24
CA ASP A 48 -4.08 6.52 31.33
C ASP A 48 -4.61 6.65 29.89
N PRO A 49 -4.52 7.86 29.25
CA PRO A 49 -4.96 8.06 27.89
C PRO A 49 -4.18 7.20 26.86
N ASP A 50 -3.00 6.74 27.25
CA ASP A 50 -2.15 5.87 26.42
C ASP A 50 -2.32 4.38 26.77
N CYS A 51 -3.26 4.02 27.65
CA CYS A 51 -3.57 2.65 28.04
C CYS A 51 -2.34 1.83 28.47
N GLY A 52 -1.39 2.43 29.18
CA GLY A 52 -0.16 1.79 29.64
C GLY A 52 0.92 1.62 28.56
N VAL A 53 0.77 2.19 27.40
CA VAL A 53 1.78 2.16 26.35
C VAL A 53 2.78 3.28 26.55
N GLU A 54 4.01 2.92 26.82
CA GLU A 54 5.11 3.89 26.94
C GLU A 54 5.43 4.51 25.56
N LYS A 55 5.52 5.83 25.51
CA LYS A 55 5.96 6.53 24.30
C LYS A 55 7.46 6.34 24.08
N ALA A 56 7.87 6.36 22.84
CA ALA A 56 9.26 6.24 22.46
C ALA A 56 10.08 7.41 23.04
N GLU A 57 11.14 7.09 23.79
CA GLU A 57 12.07 8.12 24.32
C GLU A 57 12.77 8.89 23.20
N HIS A 58 13.01 8.22 22.06
CA HIS A 58 13.62 8.78 20.86
C HIS A 58 12.67 8.58 19.68
N PRO A 59 11.77 9.55 19.40
CA PRO A 59 10.87 9.47 18.25
C PRO A 59 11.62 9.34 16.93
N LEU A 60 11.24 8.35 16.12
CA LEU A 60 11.78 8.15 14.78
C LEU A 60 10.94 8.92 13.75
N SER A 61 11.58 9.32 12.65
CA SER A 61 10.92 9.76 11.42
C SER A 61 10.68 8.54 10.52
N ILE A 62 9.43 8.22 10.24
CA ILE A 62 9.04 7.00 9.50
C ILE A 62 8.19 7.39 8.29
N VAL A 63 8.56 6.90 7.12
CA VAL A 63 7.70 6.95 5.94
C VAL A 63 7.08 5.58 5.73
N VAL A 64 5.76 5.51 5.61
CA VAL A 64 5.03 4.28 5.29
C VAL A 64 4.43 4.42 3.90
N ASP A 65 4.94 3.61 2.97
CA ASP A 65 4.45 3.47 1.60
C ASP A 65 3.42 2.35 1.56
N TYR A 66 2.16 2.68 1.29
CA TYR A 66 1.08 1.70 1.29
C TYR A 66 -0.11 2.15 0.43
N GLY A 67 -0.92 1.19 -0.01
CA GLY A 67 -2.07 1.48 -0.86
C GLY A 67 -1.77 1.36 -2.35
N GLY A 68 -0.74 2.02 -2.85
CA GLY A 68 -0.17 1.91 -4.20
C GLY A 68 -1.17 1.94 -5.37
N PRO A 69 -2.15 2.88 -5.44
CA PRO A 69 -3.12 2.89 -6.52
C PRO A 69 -2.52 3.50 -7.79
N ASN A 70 -2.98 2.99 -8.93
CA ASN A 70 -2.72 3.67 -10.20
C ASN A 70 -3.83 4.68 -10.49
N VAL A 71 -3.49 5.86 -11.01
CA VAL A 71 -4.47 6.83 -11.46
C VAL A 71 -5.33 6.26 -12.61
N ALA A 72 -6.53 6.78 -12.77
CA ALA A 72 -7.52 6.36 -13.76
C ALA A 72 -7.93 4.87 -13.67
N LYS A 73 -7.71 4.26 -12.51
CA LYS A 73 -8.19 2.89 -12.22
C LYS A 73 -8.98 2.89 -10.93
N PRO A 74 -10.15 2.23 -10.91
CA PRO A 74 -10.91 2.09 -9.68
C PRO A 74 -10.13 1.23 -8.67
N LEU A 75 -10.31 1.52 -7.39
CA LEU A 75 -9.82 0.64 -6.35
C LEU A 75 -10.55 -0.72 -6.43
N HIS A 76 -9.78 -1.77 -6.33
CA HIS A 76 -10.28 -3.14 -6.28
C HIS A 76 -9.86 -3.83 -5.00
N VAL A 77 -10.39 -5.02 -4.75
CA VAL A 77 -10.14 -5.80 -3.52
C VAL A 77 -8.65 -6.03 -3.23
N GLY A 78 -7.78 -5.99 -4.24
CA GLY A 78 -6.34 -6.07 -4.05
C GLY A 78 -5.72 -4.87 -3.35
N HIS A 79 -6.42 -3.71 -3.32
CA HIS A 79 -5.97 -2.51 -2.60
C HIS A 79 -6.44 -2.49 -1.14
N LEU A 80 -7.32 -3.42 -0.72
CA LEU A 80 -7.83 -3.48 0.64
C LEU A 80 -6.72 -3.74 1.66
N ARG A 81 -5.98 -4.82 1.45
CA ARG A 81 -4.94 -5.26 2.39
C ARG A 81 -3.83 -4.25 2.59
N PRO A 82 -3.18 -3.72 1.53
CA PRO A 82 -2.15 -2.70 1.72
C PRO A 82 -2.69 -1.46 2.45
N ALA A 83 -3.92 -1.04 2.16
CA ALA A 83 -4.54 0.11 2.82
C ALA A 83 -4.76 -0.14 4.32
N ILE A 84 -5.36 -1.26 4.70
CA ILE A 84 -5.67 -1.58 6.10
C ILE A 84 -4.39 -1.85 6.90
N ILE A 85 -3.46 -2.64 6.37
CA ILE A 85 -2.21 -3.00 7.06
C ILE A 85 -1.33 -1.76 7.21
N GLY A 86 -1.15 -0.97 6.14
CA GLY A 86 -0.33 0.24 6.18
C GLY A 86 -0.89 1.30 7.13
N GLU A 87 -2.20 1.51 7.09
CA GLU A 87 -2.87 2.42 8.03
C GLU A 87 -2.72 1.96 9.49
N ALA A 88 -2.82 0.66 9.75
CA ALA A 88 -2.61 0.12 11.09
C ALA A 88 -1.16 0.34 11.56
N VAL A 89 -0.16 0.09 10.71
CA VAL A 89 1.26 0.36 11.00
C VAL A 89 1.48 1.84 11.30
N LYS A 90 0.95 2.74 10.47
CA LYS A 90 1.03 4.19 10.66
C LYS A 90 0.42 4.61 12.00
N ARG A 91 -0.80 4.17 12.30
CA ARG A 91 -1.51 4.55 13.53
C ARG A 91 -0.82 4.01 14.78
N ILE A 92 -0.35 2.76 14.76
CA ILE A 92 0.40 2.17 15.88
C ILE A 92 1.69 2.94 16.13
N ALA A 93 2.48 3.20 15.09
CA ALA A 93 3.73 3.93 15.24
C ALA A 93 3.52 5.37 15.76
N ARG A 94 2.47 6.06 15.30
CA ARG A 94 2.08 7.38 15.83
C ARG A 94 1.64 7.30 17.29
N PHE A 95 0.84 6.29 17.64
CA PHE A 95 0.40 6.07 19.00
C PHE A 95 1.60 5.84 19.93
N MET A 96 2.65 5.18 19.45
CA MET A 96 3.91 4.99 20.17
C MET A 96 4.79 6.25 20.22
N GLY A 97 4.38 7.37 19.63
CA GLY A 97 5.08 8.65 19.69
C GLY A 97 6.06 8.93 18.56
N HIS A 98 6.07 8.14 17.50
CA HIS A 98 6.90 8.37 16.31
C HIS A 98 6.28 9.41 15.36
N ASN A 99 7.12 10.08 14.56
CA ASN A 99 6.71 10.97 13.48
C ASN A 99 6.52 10.13 12.22
N VAL A 100 5.28 9.97 11.76
CA VAL A 100 4.97 9.06 10.65
C VAL A 100 4.30 9.79 9.51
N ILE A 101 4.79 9.59 8.30
CA ILE A 101 4.22 10.07 7.04
C ILE A 101 3.70 8.88 6.26
N GLY A 102 2.41 8.90 5.92
CA GLY A 102 1.79 7.92 5.04
C GLY A 102 1.69 8.44 3.61
N ASP A 103 2.16 7.65 2.64
CA ASP A 103 2.17 7.98 1.22
C ASP A 103 1.59 6.82 0.40
N PRO A 104 0.57 7.02 -0.45
CA PRO A 104 0.05 5.96 -1.30
C PRO A 104 0.91 5.68 -2.53
N HIS A 105 1.90 6.51 -2.83
CA HIS A 105 2.79 6.47 -3.99
C HIS A 105 2.10 6.09 -5.30
N LEU A 106 1.53 7.08 -5.98
CA LEU A 106 0.68 6.89 -7.14
C LEU A 106 1.44 6.40 -8.38
N GLY A 107 0.91 5.39 -9.06
CA GLY A 107 1.32 5.06 -10.42
C GLY A 107 0.66 6.03 -11.41
N ASP A 108 1.32 7.13 -11.73
CA ASP A 108 0.77 8.25 -12.51
C ASP A 108 1.59 8.65 -13.74
N TRP A 109 2.67 7.91 -14.05
CA TRP A 109 3.66 8.35 -15.03
C TRP A 109 3.97 7.35 -16.16
N GLY A 110 3.30 6.21 -16.17
CA GLY A 110 3.58 5.11 -17.09
C GLY A 110 2.73 5.10 -18.36
N LEU A 111 2.86 3.99 -19.12
CA LEU A 111 2.14 3.73 -20.37
C LEU A 111 0.62 3.87 -20.24
N GLN A 112 0.06 3.69 -19.06
CA GLN A 112 -1.36 3.87 -18.80
C GLN A 112 -1.86 5.27 -19.17
N ILE A 113 -1.06 6.30 -18.91
CA ILE A 113 -1.42 7.69 -19.26
C ILE A 113 -1.41 7.87 -20.77
N GLY A 114 -0.40 7.33 -21.46
CA GLY A 114 -0.37 7.37 -22.93
C GLY A 114 -1.55 6.66 -23.58
N LEU A 115 -2.00 5.54 -23.00
CA LEU A 115 -3.19 4.82 -23.45
C LEU A 115 -4.46 5.68 -23.33
N ILE A 116 -4.61 6.39 -22.21
CA ILE A 116 -5.74 7.31 -22.00
C ILE A 116 -5.68 8.48 -22.97
N ILE A 117 -4.52 9.08 -23.15
CA ILE A 117 -4.31 10.21 -24.08
C ILE A 117 -4.70 9.81 -25.50
N VAL A 118 -4.23 8.65 -25.98
CA VAL A 118 -4.55 8.17 -27.33
C VAL A 118 -6.03 7.89 -27.50
N GLU A 119 -6.66 7.23 -26.54
CA GLU A 119 -8.09 6.94 -26.63
C GLU A 119 -8.95 8.20 -26.56
N LEU A 120 -8.60 9.16 -25.68
CA LEU A 120 -9.28 10.47 -25.63
C LEU A 120 -9.14 11.21 -26.95
N LYS A 121 -7.95 11.23 -27.56
CA LYS A 121 -7.73 11.84 -28.86
C LYS A 121 -8.61 11.24 -29.97
N ARG A 122 -8.85 9.93 -29.92
CA ARG A 122 -9.72 9.23 -30.87
C ARG A 122 -11.20 9.53 -30.63
N ARG A 123 -11.63 9.63 -29.37
CA ARG A 123 -13.02 9.95 -29.03
C ARG A 123 -13.36 11.43 -29.18
N GLN A 124 -12.41 12.31 -28.89
CA GLN A 124 -12.60 13.76 -28.84
C GLN A 124 -11.41 14.48 -29.49
N PRO A 125 -11.21 14.35 -30.82
CA PRO A 125 -10.04 14.86 -31.52
C PRO A 125 -9.91 16.39 -31.51
N ASP A 126 -11.02 17.11 -31.31
CA ASP A 126 -11.10 18.57 -31.35
C ASP A 126 -10.71 19.23 -30.01
N LEU A 127 -10.37 18.46 -28.99
CA LEU A 127 -9.92 19.02 -27.71
C LEU A 127 -8.61 19.79 -27.87
N PRO A 128 -8.46 20.97 -27.22
CA PRO A 128 -7.30 21.85 -27.38
C PRO A 128 -5.98 21.20 -26.94
N TYR A 129 -6.04 20.15 -26.12
CA TYR A 129 -4.87 19.41 -25.64
C TYR A 129 -4.09 18.69 -26.77
N PHE A 130 -4.74 18.45 -27.90
CA PHE A 130 -4.15 17.71 -29.04
C PHE A 130 -3.57 18.62 -30.12
N ASP A 131 -3.92 19.92 -30.12
CA ASP A 131 -3.35 20.92 -31.03
C ASP A 131 -1.95 21.31 -30.53
N ALA A 132 -0.93 21.05 -31.37
CA ALA A 132 0.45 21.37 -31.04
C ALA A 132 0.76 22.89 -31.02
N ASN A 133 -0.12 23.72 -31.59
CA ASN A 133 0.01 25.18 -31.60
C ASN A 133 -0.48 25.83 -30.30
N ILE A 134 -1.26 25.10 -29.49
CA ILE A 134 -1.73 25.57 -28.20
C ILE A 134 -0.73 25.13 -27.14
N THR A 135 -0.13 26.09 -26.45
CA THR A 135 0.88 25.83 -25.42
C THR A 135 0.46 26.25 -24.02
N ASP A 136 -0.61 27.01 -23.89
CA ASP A 136 -1.18 27.51 -22.64
C ASP A 136 -2.69 27.77 -22.77
N GLY A 137 -3.35 28.26 -21.70
CA GLY A 137 -4.77 28.62 -21.74
C GLY A 137 -5.73 27.44 -21.89
N TYR A 138 -5.30 26.23 -21.46
CA TYR A 138 -6.17 25.06 -21.47
C TYR A 138 -7.34 25.22 -20.48
N PRO A 139 -8.51 24.59 -20.77
CA PRO A 139 -9.66 24.63 -19.86
C PRO A 139 -9.28 24.21 -18.45
N GLU A 140 -9.84 24.87 -17.44
CA GLU A 140 -9.68 24.49 -16.01
C GLU A 140 -10.48 23.25 -15.66
N GLU A 141 -11.63 23.05 -16.29
CA GLU A 141 -12.47 21.88 -16.09
C GLU A 141 -11.95 20.67 -16.90
N PRO A 142 -11.92 19.47 -16.29
CA PRO A 142 -11.52 18.26 -16.99
C PRO A 142 -12.53 17.90 -18.09
N PRO A 143 -12.08 17.43 -19.27
CA PRO A 143 -12.97 17.01 -20.36
C PRO A 143 -13.59 15.62 -20.14
N PHE A 144 -13.46 15.04 -18.97
CA PHE A 144 -13.94 13.71 -18.58
C PHE A 144 -14.21 13.64 -17.08
N THR A 145 -15.01 12.67 -16.70
CA THR A 145 -15.26 12.26 -15.31
C THR A 145 -14.41 11.03 -14.94
N ILE A 146 -14.44 10.63 -13.66
CA ILE A 146 -13.80 9.37 -13.24
C ILE A 146 -14.44 8.16 -13.93
N THR A 147 -15.76 8.17 -14.12
CA THR A 147 -16.50 7.12 -14.83
C THR A 147 -16.03 6.96 -16.28
N ASP A 148 -15.75 8.08 -16.96
CA ASP A 148 -15.20 8.05 -18.32
C ASP A 148 -13.81 7.43 -18.33
N LEU A 149 -12.94 7.76 -17.37
CA LEU A 149 -11.60 7.17 -17.25
C LEU A 149 -11.66 5.67 -16.96
N GLU A 150 -12.61 5.23 -16.14
CA GLU A 150 -12.86 3.82 -15.84
C GLU A 150 -13.34 3.00 -17.05
N GLU A 151 -13.90 3.63 -18.05
CA GLU A 151 -14.23 3.01 -19.33
C GLU A 151 -13.07 3.08 -20.33
N ILE A 152 -12.45 4.27 -20.45
CA ILE A 152 -11.39 4.56 -21.42
C ILE A 152 -10.17 3.67 -21.20
N TYR A 153 -9.68 3.58 -19.96
CA TYR A 153 -8.45 2.86 -19.69
C TYR A 153 -8.56 1.34 -19.97
N PRO A 154 -9.56 0.58 -19.48
CA PRO A 154 -9.69 -0.84 -19.80
C PRO A 154 -9.85 -1.10 -21.29
N PHE A 155 -10.62 -0.26 -21.99
CA PHE A 155 -10.78 -0.35 -23.44
C PHE A 155 -9.43 -0.17 -24.15
N ALA A 156 -8.72 0.93 -23.87
CA ALA A 156 -7.41 1.21 -24.47
C ALA A 156 -6.37 0.12 -24.13
N SER A 157 -6.37 -0.38 -22.91
CA SER A 157 -5.51 -1.49 -22.48
C SER A 157 -5.80 -2.78 -23.23
N LYS A 158 -7.07 -3.07 -23.52
CA LYS A 158 -7.44 -4.23 -24.33
C LYS A 158 -6.96 -4.07 -25.77
N VAL A 159 -7.29 -2.96 -26.42
CA VAL A 159 -6.90 -2.67 -27.80
C VAL A 159 -5.38 -2.73 -27.96
N SER A 160 -4.62 -2.19 -27.03
CA SER A 160 -3.15 -2.19 -27.08
C SER A 160 -2.50 -3.57 -27.03
N LYS A 161 -3.23 -4.60 -26.60
CA LYS A 161 -2.76 -6.00 -26.60
C LYS A 161 -2.99 -6.67 -27.96
N GLU A 162 -3.98 -6.20 -28.72
CA GLU A 162 -4.41 -6.75 -29.99
C GLU A 162 -3.84 -5.95 -31.18
N ASP A 163 -3.53 -4.66 -30.98
CA ASP A 163 -3.02 -3.73 -31.98
C ASP A 163 -1.66 -3.13 -31.56
N ALA A 164 -0.60 -3.58 -32.23
CA ALA A 164 0.76 -3.11 -31.98
C ALA A 164 0.96 -1.63 -32.35
N ALA A 165 0.26 -1.12 -33.38
CA ALA A 165 0.35 0.26 -33.80
C ALA A 165 -0.30 1.19 -32.75
N TYR A 166 -1.44 0.78 -32.18
CA TYR A 166 -2.07 1.48 -31.06
C TYR A 166 -1.16 1.55 -29.85
N LYS A 167 -0.51 0.44 -29.52
CA LYS A 167 0.44 0.38 -28.40
C LYS A 167 1.63 1.31 -28.62
N GLU A 168 2.12 1.38 -29.85
CA GLU A 168 3.25 2.27 -30.17
C GLU A 168 2.85 3.75 -30.12
N GLU A 169 1.65 4.10 -30.61
CA GLU A 169 1.09 5.45 -30.46
C GLU A 169 0.99 5.84 -28.97
N ALA A 170 0.54 4.92 -28.10
CA ALA A 170 0.47 5.15 -26.66
C ALA A 170 1.85 5.32 -26.01
N ARG A 171 2.87 4.58 -26.46
CA ARG A 171 4.26 4.77 -26.01
C ARG A 171 4.79 6.14 -26.43
N GLN A 172 4.53 6.54 -27.67
CA GLN A 172 4.91 7.85 -28.18
C GLN A 172 4.22 8.97 -27.38
N ALA A 173 2.93 8.83 -27.09
CA ALA A 173 2.19 9.79 -26.27
C ALA A 173 2.74 9.88 -24.83
N THR A 174 3.13 8.74 -24.23
CA THR A 174 3.81 8.72 -22.93
C THR A 174 5.14 9.45 -22.99
N TYR A 175 5.94 9.18 -24.00
CA TYR A 175 7.23 9.85 -24.20
C TYR A 175 7.06 11.38 -24.37
N GLU A 176 6.12 11.82 -25.20
CA GLU A 176 5.83 13.26 -25.40
C GLU A 176 5.34 13.94 -24.11
N LEU A 177 4.51 13.27 -23.32
CA LEU A 177 4.12 13.72 -21.98
C LEU A 177 5.34 13.94 -21.10
N GLN A 178 6.23 12.97 -21.04
CA GLN A 178 7.45 13.00 -20.24
C GLN A 178 8.42 14.07 -20.72
N GLN A 179 8.48 14.32 -22.02
CA GLN A 179 9.25 15.42 -22.60
C GLN A 179 8.60 16.81 -22.42
N GLY A 180 7.46 16.88 -21.74
CA GLY A 180 6.84 18.15 -21.36
C GLY A 180 5.88 18.75 -22.39
N ARG A 181 5.33 17.96 -23.34
CA ARG A 181 4.33 18.45 -24.29
C ARG A 181 3.17 19.14 -23.54
N PRO A 182 2.92 20.47 -23.76
CA PRO A 182 2.03 21.26 -22.90
C PRO A 182 0.60 20.70 -22.79
N GLY A 183 -0.03 20.34 -23.92
CA GLY A 183 -1.38 19.78 -23.94
C GLY A 183 -1.48 18.44 -23.20
N TYR A 184 -0.47 17.58 -23.36
CA TYR A 184 -0.47 16.28 -22.65
C TYR A 184 -0.22 16.45 -21.15
N ARG A 185 0.62 17.43 -20.76
CA ARG A 185 0.82 17.78 -19.34
C ARG A 185 -0.43 18.38 -18.71
N ALA A 186 -1.17 19.22 -19.43
CA ALA A 186 -2.45 19.75 -18.95
C ALA A 186 -3.49 18.64 -18.79
N LEU A 187 -3.59 17.73 -19.76
CA LEU A 187 -4.48 16.59 -19.71
C LEU A 187 -4.12 15.62 -18.57
N TRP A 188 -2.83 15.34 -18.38
CA TRP A 188 -2.35 14.53 -17.26
C TRP A 188 -2.71 15.12 -15.89
N LYS A 189 -2.60 16.44 -15.72
CA LYS A 189 -3.04 17.10 -14.47
C LYS A 189 -4.52 16.88 -14.21
N HIS A 190 -5.37 16.91 -15.23
CA HIS A 190 -6.79 16.60 -15.08
C HIS A 190 -7.01 15.13 -14.68
N ILE A 191 -6.31 14.20 -15.34
CA ILE A 191 -6.36 12.76 -14.99
C ILE A 191 -5.98 12.56 -13.52
N LEU A 192 -4.88 13.19 -13.08
CA LEU A 192 -4.39 13.11 -11.72
C LEU A 192 -5.42 13.67 -10.72
N ASN A 193 -5.92 14.89 -10.95
CA ASN A 193 -6.87 15.54 -10.05
C ASN A 193 -8.17 14.74 -9.90
N VAL A 194 -8.76 14.29 -11.02
CA VAL A 194 -10.00 13.49 -10.99
C VAL A 194 -9.77 12.17 -10.26
N SER A 195 -8.64 11.52 -10.52
CA SER A 195 -8.30 10.23 -9.88
C SER A 195 -8.03 10.37 -8.40
N VAL A 196 -7.23 11.36 -7.98
CA VAL A 196 -6.88 11.57 -6.56
C VAL A 196 -8.12 11.91 -5.73
N ASN A 197 -9.04 12.71 -6.27
CA ASN A 197 -10.29 13.02 -5.57
C ASN A 197 -11.14 11.77 -5.35
N ASP A 198 -11.29 10.92 -6.35
CA ASP A 198 -12.01 9.65 -6.22
C ASP A 198 -11.31 8.69 -5.24
N LEU A 199 -9.98 8.57 -5.33
CA LEU A 199 -9.19 7.76 -4.42
C LEU A 199 -9.35 8.21 -2.96
N LYS A 200 -9.32 9.52 -2.68
CA LYS A 200 -9.53 10.07 -1.35
C LYS A 200 -10.89 9.71 -0.79
N GLU A 201 -11.97 9.83 -1.57
CA GLU A 201 -13.31 9.44 -1.15
C GLU A 201 -13.41 7.93 -0.86
N ASN A 202 -12.78 7.09 -1.67
CA ASN A 202 -12.80 5.66 -1.46
C ASN A 202 -11.95 5.22 -0.25
N TYR A 203 -10.77 5.81 -0.04
CA TYR A 203 -9.97 5.54 1.16
C TYR A 203 -10.64 6.05 2.44
N LYS A 204 -11.36 7.18 2.38
CA LYS A 204 -12.16 7.67 3.49
C LYS A 204 -13.25 6.68 3.91
N LYS A 205 -13.89 5.98 2.95
CA LYS A 205 -14.83 4.89 3.26
C LYS A 205 -14.17 3.73 4.03
N LEU A 206 -12.86 3.54 3.87
CA LEU A 206 -12.05 2.58 4.63
C LEU A 206 -11.54 3.14 5.97
N ASP A 207 -11.80 4.40 6.28
CA ASP A 207 -11.15 5.11 7.39
C ASP A 207 -9.62 4.97 7.30
N VAL A 208 -9.08 5.22 6.09
CA VAL A 208 -7.67 5.29 5.73
C VAL A 208 -7.37 6.68 5.22
N ASP A 209 -6.29 7.28 5.72
CA ASP A 209 -5.87 8.62 5.35
C ASP A 209 -4.37 8.68 5.06
N PHE A 210 -3.98 9.54 4.13
CA PHE A 210 -2.58 9.75 3.77
C PHE A 210 -2.19 11.19 4.02
N ASP A 211 -0.95 11.40 4.46
CA ASP A 211 -0.42 12.73 4.74
C ASP A 211 0.01 13.46 3.47
N ILE A 212 0.55 12.70 2.53
CA ILE A 212 1.01 13.17 1.23
C ILE A 212 0.46 12.27 0.13
N TRP A 213 0.49 12.77 -1.09
CA TRP A 213 0.00 12.07 -2.29
C TRP A 213 1.02 12.27 -3.39
N MET A 214 2.17 11.58 -3.26
CA MET A 214 3.24 11.60 -4.24
C MET A 214 3.04 10.50 -5.28
N GLY A 215 3.72 10.63 -6.41
CA GLY A 215 3.67 9.65 -7.48
C GLY A 215 5.01 9.45 -8.18
N GLU A 216 5.02 8.51 -9.11
CA GLU A 216 6.19 8.25 -9.96
C GLU A 216 6.66 9.50 -10.74
N SER A 217 5.72 10.42 -11.03
CA SER A 217 6.02 11.68 -11.73
C SER A 217 6.89 12.64 -10.91
N ASP A 218 6.77 12.62 -9.58
CA ASP A 218 7.47 13.55 -8.70
C ASP A 218 8.96 13.26 -8.61
N CYS A 219 9.38 12.02 -8.85
CA CYS A 219 10.79 11.63 -8.82
C CYS A 219 11.48 11.64 -10.20
N GLN A 220 10.76 11.99 -11.28
CA GLN A 220 11.26 11.91 -12.65
C GLN A 220 12.59 12.68 -12.86
N ASP A 221 12.68 13.89 -12.33
CA ASP A 221 13.85 14.76 -12.51
C ASP A 221 15.09 14.26 -11.72
N LEU A 222 14.89 13.35 -10.76
CA LEU A 222 15.97 12.74 -9.99
C LEU A 222 16.61 11.54 -10.70
N ILE A 223 15.94 10.95 -11.69
CA ILE A 223 16.41 9.73 -12.35
C ILE A 223 17.74 9.97 -13.07
N ALA A 224 17.84 10.97 -13.92
CA ALA A 224 19.04 11.19 -14.72
C ALA A 224 20.28 11.50 -13.85
N PRO A 225 20.24 12.42 -12.88
CA PRO A 225 21.37 12.66 -11.97
C PRO A 225 21.77 11.41 -11.17
N MET A 226 20.79 10.65 -10.66
CA MET A 226 21.03 9.42 -9.92
C MET A 226 21.76 8.38 -10.76
N VAL A 227 21.31 8.16 -12.00
CA VAL A 227 21.92 7.20 -12.93
C VAL A 227 23.36 7.60 -13.27
N GLU A 228 23.61 8.89 -13.57
CA GLU A 228 24.95 9.38 -13.86
C GLU A 228 25.90 9.24 -12.66
N GLN A 229 25.40 9.46 -11.45
CA GLN A 229 26.19 9.25 -10.25
C GLN A 229 26.57 7.78 -10.08
N MET A 230 25.63 6.84 -10.26
CA MET A 230 25.91 5.40 -10.18
C MET A 230 26.96 4.95 -11.20
N LYS A 231 26.95 5.53 -12.39
CA LYS A 231 27.98 5.26 -13.42
C LYS A 231 29.34 5.83 -13.02
N ALA A 232 29.36 7.09 -12.56
CA ALA A 232 30.60 7.78 -12.18
C ALA A 232 31.32 7.08 -11.01
N ASP A 233 30.53 6.55 -10.05
CA ASP A 233 31.04 5.81 -8.89
C ASP A 233 31.44 4.37 -9.24
N GLY A 234 31.20 3.91 -10.46
CA GLY A 234 31.54 2.58 -10.93
C GLY A 234 30.64 1.45 -10.38
N HIS A 235 29.47 1.78 -9.84
CA HIS A 235 28.51 0.81 -9.34
C HIS A 235 27.68 0.20 -10.47
N ALA A 236 27.32 0.98 -11.49
CA ALA A 236 26.50 0.55 -12.60
C ALA A 236 27.33 0.21 -13.84
N TYR A 237 26.99 -0.91 -14.49
CA TYR A 237 27.66 -1.41 -15.69
C TYR A 237 26.66 -1.94 -16.72
N ILE A 238 27.10 -2.09 -17.97
CA ILE A 238 26.24 -2.62 -19.04
C ILE A 238 26.31 -4.16 -19.03
N SER A 239 25.13 -4.78 -18.96
CA SER A 239 24.92 -6.23 -19.13
C SER A 239 23.76 -6.44 -20.09
N ASP A 240 23.98 -7.21 -21.15
CA ASP A 240 23.01 -7.49 -22.22
C ASP A 240 22.34 -6.21 -22.78
N GLY A 241 23.11 -5.11 -22.86
CA GLY A 241 22.64 -3.80 -23.31
C GLY A 241 21.93 -2.97 -22.25
N ALA A 242 21.51 -3.54 -21.13
CA ALA A 242 20.87 -2.83 -20.02
C ALA A 242 21.90 -2.29 -19.03
N LEU A 243 21.59 -1.19 -18.35
CA LEU A 243 22.41 -0.68 -17.26
C LEU A 243 21.94 -1.33 -15.96
N VAL A 244 22.85 -2.01 -15.26
CA VAL A 244 22.54 -2.80 -14.07
C VAL A 244 23.51 -2.52 -12.94
N VAL A 245 23.06 -2.82 -11.70
CA VAL A 245 23.90 -2.88 -10.50
C VAL A 245 23.80 -4.28 -9.93
N ASP A 246 24.97 -4.96 -9.77
CA ASP A 246 25.02 -6.25 -9.10
C ASP A 246 24.69 -6.11 -7.61
N VAL A 247 23.73 -6.92 -7.15
CA VAL A 247 23.20 -6.91 -5.78
C VAL A 247 23.29 -8.27 -5.08
N GLN A 248 24.01 -9.23 -5.68
CA GLN A 248 24.29 -10.52 -5.06
C GLN A 248 25.13 -10.34 -3.80
N GLU A 249 24.75 -11.02 -2.71
CA GLU A 249 25.49 -11.06 -1.45
C GLU A 249 26.05 -12.48 -1.20
N GLU A 250 27.18 -12.58 -0.48
CA GLU A 250 27.78 -13.88 -0.13
C GLU A 250 26.87 -14.79 0.69
N SER A 251 25.94 -14.20 1.44
CA SER A 251 24.95 -14.91 2.25
C SER A 251 23.81 -15.52 1.45
N ASP A 252 23.68 -15.18 0.17
CA ASP A 252 22.57 -15.65 -0.65
C ASP A 252 22.70 -17.16 -0.95
N THR A 253 21.61 -17.87 -0.68
CA THR A 253 21.51 -19.31 -0.97
C THR A 253 21.02 -19.59 -2.40
N ARG A 254 20.58 -18.55 -3.10
CA ARG A 254 20.08 -18.57 -4.48
C ARG A 254 20.64 -17.37 -5.23
N GLU A 255 20.71 -17.48 -6.55
CA GLU A 255 21.07 -16.36 -7.41
C GLU A 255 20.05 -15.23 -7.27
N VAL A 256 20.55 -14.02 -7.00
CA VAL A 256 19.75 -12.78 -7.01
C VAL A 256 20.14 -11.98 -8.25
N PRO A 257 19.22 -11.83 -9.23
CA PRO A 257 19.51 -11.09 -10.44
C PRO A 257 19.92 -9.64 -10.15
N PRO A 258 20.79 -9.03 -10.97
CA PRO A 258 21.14 -7.63 -10.81
C PRO A 258 19.92 -6.70 -10.81
N CYS A 259 20.02 -5.58 -10.10
CA CYS A 259 19.05 -4.51 -10.15
C CYS A 259 19.18 -3.77 -11.50
N MET A 260 18.14 -3.77 -12.31
CA MET A 260 18.14 -3.11 -13.61
C MET A 260 17.83 -1.62 -13.42
N VAL A 261 18.81 -0.76 -13.65
CA VAL A 261 18.67 0.69 -13.51
C VAL A 261 18.06 1.32 -14.77
N LEU A 262 18.49 0.87 -15.96
CA LEU A 262 17.90 1.28 -17.25
C LEU A 262 17.82 0.07 -18.18
N LYS A 263 16.78 0.04 -18.99
CA LYS A 263 16.64 -0.93 -20.08
C LYS A 263 17.67 -0.70 -21.18
N SER A 264 17.77 -1.65 -22.11
CA SER A 264 18.69 -1.56 -23.26
C SER A 264 18.37 -0.40 -24.21
N ASP A 265 17.15 0.10 -24.22
CA ASP A 265 16.73 1.29 -24.96
C ASP A 265 16.92 2.60 -24.18
N GLY A 266 17.50 2.52 -22.98
CA GLY A 266 17.72 3.66 -22.08
C GLY A 266 16.49 4.09 -21.26
N ALA A 267 15.37 3.38 -21.38
CA ALA A 267 14.16 3.71 -20.64
C ALA A 267 14.26 3.29 -19.17
N ALA A 268 13.70 4.13 -18.30
CA ALA A 268 13.49 3.80 -16.90
C ALA A 268 12.42 2.68 -16.74
N GLN A 269 12.49 1.99 -15.63
CA GLN A 269 11.49 0.98 -15.23
C GLN A 269 11.19 1.08 -13.74
N TYR A 270 10.41 0.15 -13.20
CA TYR A 270 9.96 0.21 -11.79
C TYR A 270 11.12 0.31 -10.79
N GLU A 271 12.22 -0.47 -10.97
CA GLU A 271 13.39 -0.36 -10.09
C GLU A 271 14.01 1.05 -10.15
N THR A 272 14.00 1.69 -11.30
CA THR A 272 14.54 3.04 -11.47
C THR A 272 13.73 4.08 -10.72
N THR A 273 12.39 4.01 -10.86
CA THR A 273 11.48 4.94 -10.17
C THR A 273 11.51 4.72 -8.66
N ASP A 274 11.53 3.47 -8.20
CA ASP A 274 11.64 3.16 -6.77
C ASP A 274 12.93 3.68 -6.15
N LEU A 275 14.09 3.55 -6.85
CA LEU A 275 15.35 4.11 -6.40
C LEU A 275 15.31 5.66 -6.34
N ALA A 276 14.72 6.29 -7.34
CA ALA A 276 14.55 7.75 -7.37
C ALA A 276 13.60 8.22 -6.26
N THR A 277 12.55 7.46 -5.96
CA THR A 277 11.63 7.72 -4.82
C THR A 277 12.36 7.63 -3.47
N ILE A 278 13.27 6.67 -3.30
CA ILE A 278 14.11 6.60 -2.08
C ILE A 278 14.98 7.85 -1.96
N VAL A 279 15.58 8.33 -3.06
CA VAL A 279 16.39 9.57 -3.06
C VAL A 279 15.53 10.76 -2.68
N GLN A 280 14.33 10.87 -3.25
CA GLN A 280 13.39 11.94 -2.95
C GLN A 280 12.98 11.93 -1.48
N ARG A 281 12.51 10.79 -0.96
CA ARG A 281 12.09 10.65 0.44
C ARG A 281 13.19 10.98 1.43
N LYS A 282 14.45 10.62 1.09
CA LYS A 282 15.61 11.02 1.89
C LYS A 282 15.81 12.53 1.90
N ALA A 283 15.67 13.17 0.75
CA ALA A 283 15.85 14.63 0.64
C ALA A 283 14.74 15.42 1.34
N ASP A 284 13.49 14.95 1.22
CA ASP A 284 12.31 15.68 1.71
C ASP A 284 12.04 15.45 3.20
N PHE A 285 12.33 14.25 3.73
CA PHE A 285 11.90 13.84 5.08
C PHE A 285 13.03 13.38 5.98
N ASP A 286 14.22 13.07 5.46
CA ASP A 286 15.37 12.49 6.17
C ASP A 286 14.94 11.36 7.17
N PRO A 287 14.26 10.31 6.66
CA PRO A 287 13.62 9.34 7.53
C PRO A 287 14.63 8.37 8.16
N ASP A 288 14.34 7.92 9.39
CA ASP A 288 15.04 6.79 10.04
C ASP A 288 14.60 5.45 9.46
N ARG A 289 13.35 5.39 8.95
CA ARG A 289 12.76 4.18 8.36
C ARG A 289 11.88 4.51 7.17
N ILE A 290 11.94 3.68 6.13
CA ILE A 290 10.95 3.64 5.04
C ILE A 290 10.37 2.23 5.00
N ILE A 291 9.07 2.12 5.25
CA ILE A 291 8.35 0.84 5.33
C ILE A 291 7.47 0.72 4.09
N TYR A 292 7.67 -0.33 3.28
CA TYR A 292 6.89 -0.63 2.09
C TYR A 292 5.90 -1.76 2.37
N VAL A 293 4.61 -1.45 2.35
CA VAL A 293 3.51 -2.41 2.57
C VAL A 293 2.96 -2.83 1.23
N VAL A 294 3.47 -3.93 0.69
CA VAL A 294 3.22 -4.38 -0.68
C VAL A 294 2.96 -5.89 -0.78
N ASP A 295 2.45 -6.34 -1.93
CA ASP A 295 2.21 -7.77 -2.17
C ASP A 295 3.51 -8.58 -2.02
N LYS A 296 3.47 -9.70 -1.28
CA LYS A 296 4.63 -10.57 -1.03
C LYS A 296 5.31 -11.07 -2.32
N ARG A 297 4.60 -11.10 -3.44
CA ARG A 297 5.17 -11.48 -4.74
C ARG A 297 6.21 -10.48 -5.25
N GLN A 298 6.26 -9.28 -4.69
CA GLN A 298 7.24 -8.24 -5.02
C GLN A 298 8.51 -8.30 -4.14
N GLU A 299 8.63 -9.29 -3.24
CA GLU A 299 9.77 -9.38 -2.30
C GLU A 299 11.12 -9.33 -3.02
N LEU A 300 11.32 -10.13 -4.07
CA LEU A 300 12.58 -10.13 -4.81
C LEU A 300 12.88 -8.78 -5.48
N HIS A 301 11.85 -8.07 -5.96
CA HIS A 301 11.99 -6.73 -6.51
C HIS A 301 12.52 -5.75 -5.44
N PHE A 302 11.90 -5.72 -4.26
CA PHE A 302 12.34 -4.84 -3.18
C PHE A 302 13.70 -5.23 -2.59
N VAL A 303 14.03 -6.53 -2.53
CA VAL A 303 15.38 -6.99 -2.16
C VAL A 303 16.43 -6.36 -3.10
N ARG A 304 16.19 -6.39 -4.41
CA ARG A 304 17.11 -5.79 -5.40
C ARG A 304 17.20 -4.26 -5.25
N VAL A 305 16.05 -3.58 -5.11
CA VAL A 305 15.99 -2.11 -4.94
C VAL A 305 16.73 -1.69 -3.67
N PHE A 306 16.44 -2.32 -2.52
CA PHE A 306 17.06 -1.95 -1.24
C PHE A 306 18.57 -2.18 -1.23
N ARG A 307 19.01 -3.34 -1.73
CA ARG A 307 20.44 -3.63 -1.83
C ARG A 307 21.15 -2.69 -2.80
N CYS A 308 20.51 -2.35 -3.93
CA CYS A 308 21.03 -1.37 -4.86
C CYS A 308 21.15 0.01 -4.20
N ALA A 309 20.13 0.49 -3.50
CA ALA A 309 20.13 1.78 -2.82
C ALA A 309 21.25 1.88 -1.77
N TYR A 310 21.46 0.82 -0.97
CA TYR A 310 22.55 0.77 0.01
C TYR A 310 23.92 0.68 -0.65
N LYS A 311 24.09 -0.21 -1.63
CA LYS A 311 25.38 -0.44 -2.31
C LYS A 311 25.87 0.80 -3.06
N THR A 312 24.96 1.53 -3.66
CA THR A 312 25.27 2.76 -4.42
C THR A 312 25.33 4.02 -3.56
N GLY A 313 25.09 3.91 -2.25
CA GLY A 313 25.14 5.04 -1.34
C GLY A 313 23.99 6.04 -1.47
N LEU A 314 22.93 5.70 -2.20
CA LEU A 314 21.72 6.54 -2.29
C LEU A 314 21.11 6.77 -0.91
N ILE A 315 21.21 5.76 -0.04
CA ILE A 315 20.82 5.85 1.35
C ILE A 315 21.83 5.10 2.25
N ASP A 316 22.13 5.66 3.41
CA ASP A 316 23.05 5.03 4.38
C ASP A 316 22.26 4.07 5.28
N LYS A 317 22.60 2.78 5.20
CA LYS A 317 21.98 1.71 5.99
C LYS A 317 22.06 1.93 7.51
N ASN A 318 23.08 2.68 7.98
CA ASN A 318 23.24 2.96 9.40
C ASN A 318 22.35 4.13 9.87
N LYS A 319 21.77 4.90 8.94
CA LYS A 319 20.91 6.04 9.23
C LYS A 319 19.45 5.78 8.93
N CYS A 320 19.17 5.03 7.87
CA CYS A 320 17.81 4.72 7.45
C CYS A 320 17.66 3.26 7.09
N SER A 321 16.67 2.59 7.69
CA SER A 321 16.29 1.23 7.30
C SER A 321 15.22 1.25 6.21
N LEU A 322 15.41 0.41 5.18
CA LEU A 322 14.39 0.09 4.16
C LEU A 322 13.76 -1.25 4.53
N GLU A 323 12.46 -1.25 4.75
CA GLU A 323 11.75 -2.40 5.30
C GLU A 323 10.61 -2.86 4.37
N PHE A 324 10.55 -4.17 4.13
CA PHE A 324 9.51 -4.81 3.34
C PHE A 324 8.50 -5.51 4.25
N VAL A 325 7.24 -5.08 4.17
CA VAL A 325 6.11 -5.71 4.84
C VAL A 325 5.22 -6.34 3.77
N GLY A 326 5.54 -7.61 3.45
CA GLY A 326 4.79 -8.37 2.45
C GLY A 326 3.44 -8.82 2.95
N PHE A 327 2.41 -8.73 2.11
CA PHE A 327 1.10 -9.30 2.42
C PHE A 327 0.66 -10.33 1.37
N GLY A 328 -0.10 -11.31 1.83
CA GLY A 328 -0.71 -12.33 0.97
C GLY A 328 -2.02 -11.86 0.35
N THR A 329 -2.60 -12.70 -0.50
CA THR A 329 -3.86 -12.41 -1.20
C THR A 329 -5.08 -12.73 -0.34
N MET A 330 -6.12 -11.91 -0.48
CA MET A 330 -7.47 -12.21 -0.04
C MET A 330 -8.19 -12.97 -1.16
N ASN A 331 -8.64 -14.17 -0.87
CA ASN A 331 -9.24 -15.08 -1.84
C ASN A 331 -10.74 -15.31 -1.54
N GLY A 332 -11.50 -15.68 -2.55
CA GLY A 332 -12.87 -16.14 -2.39
C GLY A 332 -12.95 -17.56 -1.82
N LYS A 333 -14.18 -18.04 -1.59
CA LYS A 333 -14.46 -19.43 -1.09
C LYS A 333 -13.86 -20.54 -1.98
N ASP A 334 -13.61 -20.24 -3.25
CA ASP A 334 -12.96 -21.15 -4.22
C ASP A 334 -11.41 -21.15 -4.10
N GLY A 335 -10.85 -20.40 -3.18
CA GLY A 335 -9.41 -20.26 -2.97
C GLY A 335 -8.69 -19.43 -4.04
N LYS A 336 -9.42 -18.74 -4.92
CA LYS A 336 -8.87 -17.88 -5.97
C LYS A 336 -9.10 -16.42 -5.65
N PRO A 337 -8.26 -15.50 -6.17
CA PRO A 337 -8.48 -14.08 -6.03
C PRO A 337 -9.89 -13.68 -6.47
N PHE A 338 -10.51 -12.75 -5.74
CA PHE A 338 -11.86 -12.30 -6.05
C PHE A 338 -11.99 -11.81 -7.48
N LYS A 339 -12.98 -12.35 -8.19
CA LYS A 339 -13.36 -11.93 -9.54
C LYS A 339 -14.84 -11.62 -9.59
N THR A 340 -15.21 -10.69 -10.47
CA THR A 340 -16.62 -10.52 -10.86
C THR A 340 -17.12 -11.75 -11.61
N ARG A 341 -18.45 -11.91 -11.74
CA ARG A 341 -19.05 -12.99 -12.54
C ARG A 341 -18.54 -13.02 -13.98
N ASP A 342 -18.17 -11.85 -14.52
CA ASP A 342 -17.63 -11.69 -15.87
C ASP A 342 -16.10 -11.82 -15.95
N GLY A 343 -15.44 -12.28 -14.86
CA GLY A 343 -14.01 -12.57 -14.81
C GLY A 343 -13.09 -11.39 -14.50
N GLY A 344 -13.63 -10.18 -14.28
CA GLY A 344 -12.88 -8.99 -13.84
C GLY A 344 -12.50 -9.02 -12.36
N VAL A 345 -11.61 -8.12 -11.95
CA VAL A 345 -11.29 -7.93 -10.51
C VAL A 345 -12.46 -7.20 -9.84
N MET A 346 -12.88 -7.68 -8.66
CA MET A 346 -13.97 -7.06 -7.91
C MET A 346 -13.59 -5.66 -7.43
N ARG A 347 -14.44 -4.66 -7.67
CA ARG A 347 -14.27 -3.32 -7.13
C ARG A 347 -14.37 -3.33 -5.61
N LEU A 348 -13.55 -2.51 -4.96
CA LEU A 348 -13.54 -2.40 -3.51
C LEU A 348 -14.88 -1.90 -2.96
N GLU A 349 -15.47 -0.92 -3.60
CA GLU A 349 -16.77 -0.36 -3.22
C GLU A 349 -17.89 -1.43 -3.20
N TYR A 350 -17.89 -2.35 -4.17
CA TYR A 350 -18.85 -3.44 -4.20
C TYR A 350 -18.69 -4.40 -3.01
N LEU A 351 -17.44 -4.70 -2.62
CA LEU A 351 -17.17 -5.51 -1.45
C LEU A 351 -17.70 -4.84 -0.17
N LEU A 352 -17.37 -3.55 0.02
CA LEU A 352 -17.80 -2.77 1.17
C LEU A 352 -19.34 -2.73 1.27
N GLY A 353 -20.02 -2.42 0.16
CA GLY A 353 -21.48 -2.42 0.07
C GLY A 353 -22.09 -3.78 0.41
N SER A 354 -21.53 -4.87 -0.12
CA SER A 354 -22.03 -6.23 0.15
C SER A 354 -21.92 -6.62 1.63
N VAL A 355 -20.86 -6.19 2.32
CA VAL A 355 -20.69 -6.44 3.75
C VAL A 355 -21.66 -5.58 4.57
N SER A 356 -21.79 -4.29 4.24
CA SER A 356 -22.75 -3.38 4.85
C SER A 356 -24.19 -3.92 4.72
N ASP A 357 -24.59 -4.35 3.51
CA ASP A 357 -25.91 -4.92 3.28
C ASP A 357 -26.17 -6.20 4.11
N ALA A 358 -25.17 -7.08 4.22
CA ALA A 358 -25.28 -8.28 5.05
C ALA A 358 -25.46 -7.95 6.54
N ILE A 359 -24.77 -6.93 7.05
CA ILE A 359 -24.96 -6.45 8.42
C ILE A 359 -26.34 -5.77 8.57
N TYR A 360 -26.74 -4.94 7.59
CA TYR A 360 -28.06 -4.29 7.62
C TYR A 360 -29.19 -5.31 7.78
N GLN A 361 -29.20 -6.38 6.99
CA GLN A 361 -30.18 -7.45 7.09
C GLN A 361 -30.20 -8.12 8.48
N LYS A 362 -29.04 -8.28 9.11
CA LYS A 362 -28.93 -8.83 10.47
C LYS A 362 -29.49 -7.87 11.52
N VAL A 363 -29.18 -6.56 11.41
CA VAL A 363 -29.70 -5.53 12.30
C VAL A 363 -31.22 -5.44 12.17
N GLU A 364 -31.75 -5.45 10.96
CA GLU A 364 -33.19 -5.43 10.68
C GLU A 364 -33.91 -6.67 11.25
N SER A 365 -33.33 -7.86 11.06
CA SER A 365 -33.91 -9.13 11.54
C SER A 365 -33.93 -9.24 13.05
N ASN A 366 -33.01 -8.61 13.78
CA ASN A 366 -32.97 -8.61 15.25
C ASN A 366 -34.10 -7.76 15.87
N GLY A 367 -34.79 -6.98 15.09
CA GLY A 367 -35.88 -6.11 15.55
C GLY A 367 -35.36 -4.94 16.41
N GLY A 368 -36.20 -3.99 16.66
CA GLY A 368 -35.90 -2.83 17.50
C GLY A 368 -36.60 -1.57 16.98
N ASN A 369 -36.53 -0.47 17.75
CA ASN A 369 -37.12 0.80 17.37
C ASN A 369 -36.13 1.71 16.63
N LEU A 370 -35.23 1.10 15.81
CA LEU A 370 -34.27 1.83 15.01
C LEU A 370 -34.91 2.33 13.70
N THR A 371 -34.61 3.55 13.33
CA THR A 371 -34.95 4.08 12.00
C THR A 371 -34.05 3.42 10.93
N GLU A 372 -34.49 3.46 9.68
CA GLU A 372 -33.68 2.98 8.54
C GLU A 372 -32.31 3.64 8.47
N ALA A 373 -32.24 4.96 8.73
CA ALA A 373 -30.98 5.71 8.76
C ALA A 373 -30.03 5.21 9.87
N GLU A 374 -30.55 4.94 11.06
CA GLU A 374 -29.75 4.38 12.17
C GLU A 374 -29.27 2.97 11.85
N MET A 375 -30.13 2.12 11.29
CA MET A 375 -29.75 0.77 10.86
C MET A 375 -28.65 0.80 9.80
N ARG A 376 -28.73 1.73 8.85
CA ARG A 376 -27.70 1.89 7.80
C ARG A 376 -26.38 2.40 8.38
N ASP A 377 -26.40 3.38 9.26
CA ASP A 377 -25.19 3.89 9.94
C ASP A 377 -24.50 2.80 10.78
N ILE A 378 -25.26 1.98 11.49
CA ILE A 378 -24.75 0.82 12.22
C ILE A 378 -24.13 -0.19 11.24
N ALA A 379 -24.83 -0.50 10.14
CA ALA A 379 -24.38 -1.47 9.17
C ALA A 379 -23.06 -1.06 8.51
N ASP A 380 -22.90 0.20 8.16
CA ASP A 380 -21.67 0.72 7.56
C ASP A 380 -20.50 0.67 8.55
N LYS A 381 -20.69 1.12 9.77
CA LYS A 381 -19.66 1.11 10.83
C LYS A 381 -19.23 -0.30 11.21
N VAL A 382 -20.22 -1.18 11.48
CA VAL A 382 -19.96 -2.57 11.87
C VAL A 382 -19.39 -3.37 10.71
N GLY A 383 -19.88 -3.13 9.48
CA GLY A 383 -19.37 -3.76 8.28
C GLY A 383 -17.90 -3.42 8.04
N LEU A 384 -17.53 -2.14 8.15
CA LEU A 384 -16.14 -1.70 8.04
C LEU A 384 -15.26 -2.30 9.14
N ALA A 385 -15.74 -2.28 10.40
CA ALA A 385 -15.02 -2.88 11.53
C ALA A 385 -14.78 -4.38 11.32
N ALA A 386 -15.79 -5.11 10.82
CA ALA A 386 -15.70 -6.55 10.52
C ALA A 386 -14.64 -6.83 9.43
N ILE A 387 -14.57 -6.02 8.39
CA ILE A 387 -13.56 -6.13 7.32
C ILE A 387 -12.16 -5.88 7.90
N LYS A 388 -11.96 -4.77 8.62
CA LYS A 388 -10.66 -4.43 9.22
C LYS A 388 -10.19 -5.49 10.20
N TYR A 389 -11.06 -5.91 11.13
CA TYR A 389 -10.74 -6.96 12.08
C TYR A 389 -10.46 -8.30 11.40
N GLY A 390 -11.29 -8.68 10.43
CA GLY A 390 -11.11 -9.91 9.68
C GLY A 390 -9.78 -9.95 8.92
N ASP A 391 -9.34 -8.85 8.31
CA ASP A 391 -8.03 -8.78 7.65
C ASP A 391 -6.88 -8.82 8.67
N LEU A 392 -6.90 -7.95 9.68
CA LEU A 392 -5.83 -7.80 10.67
C LEU A 392 -5.71 -9.01 11.62
N SER A 393 -6.73 -9.84 11.76
CA SER A 393 -6.66 -11.09 12.53
C SER A 393 -5.86 -12.19 11.83
N ASN A 394 -5.56 -12.03 10.55
CA ASN A 394 -4.70 -12.93 9.78
C ASN A 394 -3.25 -12.47 9.81
N GLN A 395 -2.31 -13.42 9.71
CA GLN A 395 -0.90 -13.07 9.52
C GLN A 395 -0.74 -12.33 8.19
N PRO A 396 -0.12 -11.14 8.15
CA PRO A 396 -0.02 -10.34 6.94
C PRO A 396 0.52 -11.11 5.73
N TYR A 397 1.59 -11.88 5.89
CA TYR A 397 2.24 -12.62 4.81
C TYR A 397 1.43 -13.80 4.26
N LYS A 398 0.40 -14.28 4.99
CA LYS A 398 -0.42 -15.42 4.56
C LYS A 398 -1.61 -14.98 3.72
N ASP A 399 -1.92 -15.83 2.71
CA ASP A 399 -3.19 -15.76 2.01
C ASP A 399 -4.32 -16.20 2.95
N TYR A 400 -5.51 -15.64 2.80
CA TYR A 400 -6.69 -16.08 3.55
C TYR A 400 -7.94 -16.10 2.67
N ILE A 401 -8.96 -16.81 3.13
CA ILE A 401 -10.27 -16.88 2.47
C ILE A 401 -11.20 -15.89 3.13
N PHE A 402 -11.72 -14.95 2.35
CA PHE A 402 -12.79 -14.06 2.76
C PHE A 402 -14.13 -14.76 2.56
N ASP A 403 -14.88 -14.86 3.65
CA ASP A 403 -16.25 -15.38 3.69
C ASP A 403 -17.14 -14.36 4.40
N ILE A 404 -18.07 -13.77 3.66
CA ILE A 404 -18.93 -12.70 4.17
C ILE A 404 -19.76 -13.17 5.38
N ASP A 405 -20.25 -14.41 5.38
CA ASP A 405 -21.05 -14.96 6.47
C ASP A 405 -20.22 -15.06 7.76
N ARG A 406 -18.95 -15.50 7.62
CA ARG A 406 -18.01 -15.59 8.72
C ARG A 406 -17.59 -14.22 9.24
N PHE A 407 -17.28 -13.28 8.33
CA PHE A 407 -16.83 -11.93 8.69
C PHE A 407 -17.93 -11.10 9.34
N THR A 408 -19.19 -11.38 9.03
CA THR A 408 -20.36 -10.69 9.62
C THR A 408 -21.02 -11.48 10.75
N ALA A 409 -20.44 -12.60 11.21
CA ALA A 409 -20.96 -13.34 12.35
C ALA A 409 -20.83 -12.52 13.65
N PHE A 410 -21.86 -12.50 14.47
CA PHE A 410 -21.83 -11.88 15.81
C PHE A 410 -21.22 -12.79 16.87
N GLU A 411 -20.96 -14.04 16.53
CA GLU A 411 -20.35 -15.04 17.41
C GLU A 411 -19.00 -15.44 16.81
N GLY A 412 -17.98 -15.51 17.65
CA GLY A 412 -16.63 -15.85 17.24
C GLY A 412 -15.59 -15.16 18.12
N ASN A 413 -14.33 -15.56 17.98
CA ASN A 413 -13.22 -14.97 18.71
C ASN A 413 -12.63 -13.80 17.92
#